data_a070e28480e3627a4fda65cbec76497e
#
_entry.id   a070e28480e3627a4fda65cbec76497e
#
_cell.length_a   1.000
_cell.length_b   1.000
_cell.length_c   1.000
_cell.angle_alpha   90.00
_cell.angle_beta   90.00
_cell.angle_gamma   90.00
#
_symmetry.space_group_name_H-M   'P 1'
#
loop_
_entity.id
_entity.type
_entity.pdbx_description
1 polymer ?
#
loop_
_entity_poly.entity_id
_entity_poly.type
_entity_poly.pdbx_seq_one_letter_code
_entity_poly.pdbx_strand_id
1 'polypeptide(L)'
;MTALTHDTRSSRTAAGLVLAVASATSFGLSGALARGLLDTGWSAGAAVTVRVLLAAAVLVVPGALALRGRWHLLRDNAGLVTVYGIAAVAGAQLCYFYAVTYMQVSVALLLEYTAPVAVVVWLWLRHGHRPSRLTVLGGLIALGGLVLVLDVVSGAELSTPGVLWALGAMVGAATYFVISADEGNGLPGISLAAGGLVVGGTVLVVAGGTGLLPFDWSTDDAVYDGFAVPWWVAVVALGLVTAALAYVTGIAAGRRLGSRLASFVALGEVLAAVLWTWALLGELPRPVQLAGGLLVLAGVVVVKLGEGRVPLVVEPLPEPEPDAESLSGRPAA
;
A
#
# COMPACT_ATOMS: atom_id res chain seq x y z
N MET A 1 24.11 -26.61 -8.11
CA MET A 1 22.71 -26.16 -8.22
C MET A 1 22.37 -25.00 -7.23
N THR A 2 23.05 -24.82 -6.12
CA THR A 2 22.80 -23.78 -5.08
C THR A 2 23.11 -22.34 -5.48
N ALA A 3 24.04 -22.09 -6.39
CA ALA A 3 24.41 -20.73 -6.82
C ALA A 3 23.36 -20.04 -7.70
N LEU A 4 22.67 -20.77 -8.57
CA LEU A 4 21.67 -20.21 -9.48
C LEU A 4 20.36 -19.81 -8.77
N THR A 5 20.01 -20.48 -7.68
CA THR A 5 18.82 -20.16 -6.89
C THR A 5 19.00 -18.92 -5.99
N HIS A 6 20.22 -18.63 -5.57
CA HIS A 6 20.55 -17.47 -4.75
C HIS A 6 20.49 -16.18 -5.58
N ASP A 7 20.92 -16.23 -6.83
CA ASP A 7 20.97 -15.09 -7.76
C ASP A 7 19.55 -14.66 -8.19
N THR A 8 18.67 -15.61 -8.47
CA THR A 8 17.26 -15.33 -8.84
C THR A 8 16.45 -14.75 -7.69
N ARG A 9 16.68 -15.17 -6.44
CA ARG A 9 16.00 -14.61 -5.26
C ARG A 9 16.45 -13.18 -4.95
N SER A 10 17.75 -12.91 -5.06
CA SER A 10 18.32 -11.57 -4.91
C SER A 10 17.76 -10.60 -5.96
N SER A 11 17.69 -11.03 -7.23
CA SER A 11 17.13 -10.26 -8.33
C SER A 11 15.62 -9.97 -8.15
N ARG A 12 14.81 -10.94 -7.67
CA ARG A 12 13.38 -10.77 -7.39
C ARG A 12 13.16 -9.74 -6.27
N THR A 13 13.94 -9.79 -5.20
CA THR A 13 13.85 -8.85 -4.09
C THR A 13 14.27 -7.44 -4.52
N ALA A 14 15.35 -7.30 -5.27
CA ALA A 14 15.79 -6.00 -5.80
C ALA A 14 14.73 -5.37 -6.69
N ALA A 15 14.18 -6.14 -7.64
CA ALA A 15 13.07 -5.66 -8.49
C ALA A 15 11.84 -5.28 -7.66
N GLY A 16 11.51 -6.04 -6.62
CA GLY A 16 10.42 -5.73 -5.69
C GLY A 16 10.63 -4.42 -4.95
N LEU A 17 11.86 -4.13 -4.48
CA LEU A 17 12.19 -2.87 -3.82
C LEU A 17 12.09 -1.67 -4.77
N VAL A 18 12.58 -1.80 -6.00
CA VAL A 18 12.45 -0.74 -7.02
C VAL A 18 10.98 -0.41 -7.27
N LEU A 19 10.13 -1.44 -7.42
CA LEU A 19 8.69 -1.25 -7.60
C LEU A 19 8.03 -0.64 -6.37
N ALA A 20 8.43 -1.03 -5.16
CA ALA A 20 7.91 -0.46 -3.93
C ALA A 20 8.27 1.03 -3.78
N VAL A 21 9.53 1.39 -4.11
CA VAL A 21 9.98 2.80 -4.11
C VAL A 21 9.24 3.59 -5.19
N ALA A 22 9.07 3.04 -6.40
CA ALA A 22 8.29 3.68 -7.45
C ALA A 22 6.84 3.92 -7.01
N SER A 23 6.20 2.93 -6.37
CA SER A 23 4.85 3.07 -5.82
C SER A 23 4.79 4.15 -4.73
N ALA A 24 5.68 4.08 -3.74
CA ALA A 24 5.75 5.04 -2.64
C ALA A 24 5.99 6.48 -3.14
N THR A 25 6.89 6.66 -4.10
CA THR A 25 7.16 7.96 -4.71
C THR A 25 5.95 8.48 -5.48
N SER A 26 5.25 7.60 -6.20
CA SER A 26 4.04 7.95 -6.95
C SER A 26 2.89 8.31 -6.02
N PHE A 27 2.63 7.53 -4.97
CA PHE A 27 1.61 7.86 -3.98
C PHE A 27 1.94 9.16 -3.24
N GLY A 28 3.20 9.34 -2.83
CA GLY A 28 3.66 10.54 -2.12
C GLY A 28 3.49 11.84 -2.92
N LEU A 29 3.50 11.77 -4.26
CA LEU A 29 3.23 12.91 -5.13
C LEU A 29 1.77 13.38 -5.03
N SER A 30 0.84 12.52 -4.61
CA SER A 30 -0.59 12.81 -4.66
C SER A 30 -1.00 14.02 -3.84
N GLY A 31 -0.42 14.19 -2.65
CA GLY A 31 -0.72 15.32 -1.76
C GLY A 31 -0.34 16.66 -2.37
N ALA A 32 0.87 16.77 -2.91
CA ALA A 32 1.36 18.01 -3.53
C ALA A 32 0.57 18.35 -4.80
N LEU A 33 0.24 17.37 -5.65
CA LEU A 33 -0.62 17.59 -6.83
C LEU A 33 -2.05 17.98 -6.45
N ALA A 34 -2.62 17.30 -5.45
CA ALA A 34 -3.97 17.60 -5.00
C ALA A 34 -4.06 19.01 -4.41
N ARG A 35 -3.00 19.49 -3.71
CA ARG A 35 -2.99 20.84 -3.11
C ARG A 35 -3.26 21.93 -4.15
N GLY A 36 -2.61 21.88 -5.32
CA GLY A 36 -2.85 22.82 -6.39
C GLY A 36 -4.30 22.84 -6.89
N LEU A 37 -5.03 21.72 -6.83
CA LEU A 37 -6.46 21.64 -7.15
C LEU A 37 -7.32 22.13 -5.97
N LEU A 38 -7.01 21.75 -4.74
CA LEU A 38 -7.76 22.14 -3.55
C LEU A 38 -7.77 23.68 -3.38
N ASP A 39 -6.65 24.34 -3.67
CA ASP A 39 -6.50 25.80 -3.57
C ASP A 39 -7.36 26.55 -4.62
N THR A 40 -7.86 25.85 -5.68
CA THR A 40 -8.80 26.39 -6.68
C THR A 40 -10.27 26.04 -6.39
N GLY A 41 -10.56 25.44 -5.23
CA GLY A 41 -11.94 25.13 -4.81
C GLY A 41 -12.38 23.68 -5.06
N TRP A 42 -11.46 22.80 -5.47
CA TRP A 42 -11.75 21.36 -5.46
C TRP A 42 -11.89 20.86 -4.02
N SER A 43 -12.92 20.05 -3.77
CA SER A 43 -12.95 19.26 -2.54
C SER A 43 -12.02 18.07 -2.64
N ALA A 44 -11.48 17.64 -1.51
CA ALA A 44 -10.64 16.46 -1.45
C ALA A 44 -11.40 15.20 -1.89
N GLY A 45 -12.72 15.12 -1.60
CA GLY A 45 -13.59 14.04 -2.05
C GLY A 45 -13.69 13.96 -3.58
N ALA A 46 -13.86 15.09 -4.26
CA ALA A 46 -13.89 15.14 -5.72
C ALA A 46 -12.53 14.74 -6.32
N ALA A 47 -11.42 15.29 -5.78
CA ALA A 47 -10.07 14.98 -6.26
C ALA A 47 -9.76 13.48 -6.16
N VAL A 48 -10.06 12.85 -5.01
CA VAL A 48 -9.84 11.40 -4.81
C VAL A 48 -10.73 10.57 -5.72
N THR A 49 -12.02 10.93 -5.84
CA THR A 49 -12.95 10.17 -6.68
C THR A 49 -12.52 10.19 -8.13
N VAL A 50 -12.20 11.38 -8.68
CA VAL A 50 -11.75 11.52 -10.07
C VAL A 50 -10.42 10.79 -10.30
N ARG A 51 -9.48 10.89 -9.35
CA ARG A 51 -8.22 10.15 -9.37
C ARG A 51 -8.43 8.64 -9.51
N VAL A 52 -9.30 8.07 -8.67
CA VAL A 52 -9.59 6.63 -8.66
C VAL A 52 -10.31 6.21 -9.94
N LEU A 53 -11.29 6.99 -10.42
CA LEU A 53 -12.01 6.71 -11.67
C LEU A 53 -11.12 6.77 -12.91
N LEU A 54 -10.21 7.73 -13.00
CA LEU A 54 -9.22 7.80 -14.09
C LEU A 54 -8.30 6.58 -14.08
N ALA A 55 -7.80 6.21 -12.91
CA ALA A 55 -6.98 5.01 -12.77
C ALA A 55 -7.76 3.75 -13.17
N ALA A 56 -9.02 3.62 -12.73
CA ALA A 56 -9.91 2.53 -13.13
C ALA A 56 -10.11 2.48 -14.63
N ALA A 57 -10.42 3.62 -15.27
CA ALA A 57 -10.66 3.72 -16.71
C ALA A 57 -9.43 3.26 -17.53
N VAL A 58 -8.23 3.63 -17.10
CA VAL A 58 -6.99 3.24 -17.78
C VAL A 58 -6.63 1.77 -17.53
N LEU A 59 -6.86 1.27 -16.31
CA LEU A 59 -6.45 -0.09 -15.94
C LEU A 59 -7.50 -1.15 -16.28
N VAL A 60 -8.76 -0.80 -16.55
CA VAL A 60 -9.79 -1.78 -16.87
C VAL A 60 -9.48 -2.57 -18.14
N VAL A 61 -8.95 -1.93 -19.17
CA VAL A 61 -8.60 -2.60 -20.44
C VAL A 61 -7.42 -3.58 -20.23
N PRO A 62 -6.24 -3.16 -19.75
CA PRO A 62 -5.13 -4.10 -19.54
C PRO A 62 -5.47 -5.15 -18.46
N GLY A 63 -6.27 -4.82 -17.44
CA GLY A 63 -6.78 -5.77 -16.45
C GLY A 63 -7.67 -6.85 -17.07
N ALA A 64 -8.58 -6.47 -17.97
CA ALA A 64 -9.43 -7.38 -18.72
C ALA A 64 -8.62 -8.26 -19.72
N LEU A 65 -7.65 -7.65 -20.40
CA LEU A 65 -6.75 -8.39 -21.31
C LEU A 65 -5.91 -9.45 -20.55
N ALA A 66 -5.47 -9.15 -19.36
CA ALA A 66 -4.74 -10.11 -18.51
C ALA A 66 -5.62 -11.30 -18.06
N LEU A 67 -6.95 -11.13 -18.08
CA LEU A 67 -7.93 -12.21 -17.79
C LEU A 67 -8.37 -12.98 -19.05
N ARG A 68 -7.85 -12.66 -20.22
CA ARG A 68 -8.27 -13.30 -21.47
C ARG A 68 -8.19 -14.83 -21.38
N GLY A 69 -9.32 -15.52 -21.60
CA GLY A 69 -9.43 -16.99 -21.43
C GLY A 69 -9.49 -17.46 -19.97
N ARG A 70 -9.42 -16.58 -18.97
CA ARG A 70 -9.38 -16.91 -17.53
C ARG A 70 -10.35 -16.09 -16.69
N TRP A 71 -11.50 -15.72 -17.25
CA TRP A 71 -12.51 -14.91 -16.56
C TRP A 71 -13.08 -15.57 -15.30
N HIS A 72 -12.98 -16.91 -15.19
CA HIS A 72 -13.33 -17.66 -13.99
C HIS A 72 -12.53 -17.13 -12.78
N LEU A 73 -11.25 -16.75 -12.94
CA LEU A 73 -10.44 -16.21 -11.85
C LEU A 73 -11.05 -14.95 -11.23
N LEU A 74 -11.67 -14.08 -12.04
CA LEU A 74 -12.36 -12.90 -11.51
C LEU A 74 -13.63 -13.27 -10.74
N ARG A 75 -14.39 -14.27 -11.22
CA ARG A 75 -15.59 -14.77 -10.53
C ARG A 75 -15.23 -15.44 -9.21
N ASP A 76 -14.23 -16.30 -9.22
CA ASP A 76 -13.79 -17.06 -8.05
C ASP A 76 -13.21 -16.11 -6.98
N ASN A 77 -12.63 -14.99 -7.39
CA ASN A 77 -12.07 -13.97 -6.53
C ASN A 77 -12.94 -12.69 -6.39
N ALA A 78 -14.21 -12.73 -6.82
CA ALA A 78 -15.07 -11.55 -6.79
C ALA A 78 -15.22 -10.95 -5.39
N GLY A 79 -15.35 -11.80 -4.36
CA GLY A 79 -15.40 -11.39 -2.96
C GLY A 79 -14.12 -10.67 -2.52
N LEU A 80 -12.95 -11.20 -2.90
CA LEU A 80 -11.64 -10.61 -2.60
C LEU A 80 -11.49 -9.24 -3.27
N VAL A 81 -11.83 -9.13 -4.56
CA VAL A 81 -11.79 -7.85 -5.31
C VAL A 81 -12.75 -6.84 -4.71
N THR A 82 -13.94 -7.27 -4.28
CA THR A 82 -14.94 -6.41 -3.64
C THR A 82 -14.42 -5.90 -2.29
N VAL A 83 -13.90 -6.77 -1.43
CA VAL A 83 -13.30 -6.38 -0.14
C VAL A 83 -12.12 -5.43 -0.36
N TYR A 84 -11.26 -5.70 -1.34
CA TYR A 84 -10.16 -4.83 -1.70
C TYR A 84 -10.64 -3.44 -2.13
N GLY A 85 -11.62 -3.37 -3.04
CA GLY A 85 -12.16 -2.10 -3.52
C GLY A 85 -12.87 -1.30 -2.42
N ILE A 86 -13.69 -1.97 -1.59
CA ILE A 86 -14.42 -1.31 -0.49
C ILE A 86 -13.48 -0.90 0.63
N ALA A 87 -12.62 -1.80 1.12
CA ALA A 87 -11.81 -1.52 2.31
C ALA A 87 -10.51 -0.78 1.95
N ALA A 88 -9.74 -1.29 0.97
CA ALA A 88 -8.41 -0.78 0.67
C ALA A 88 -8.41 0.44 -0.27
N VAL A 89 -9.44 0.62 -1.10
CA VAL A 89 -9.53 1.77 -2.01
C VAL A 89 -10.48 2.83 -1.46
N ALA A 90 -11.78 2.54 -1.36
CA ALA A 90 -12.77 3.52 -0.92
C ALA A 90 -12.76 3.76 0.59
N GLY A 91 -12.77 2.69 1.39
CA GLY A 91 -12.89 2.75 2.84
C GLY A 91 -11.71 3.47 3.50
N ALA A 92 -10.48 3.16 3.08
CA ALA A 92 -9.28 3.86 3.56
C ALA A 92 -9.42 5.38 3.33
N GLN A 93 -9.82 5.79 2.12
CA GLN A 93 -9.99 7.19 1.78
C GLN A 93 -11.12 7.85 2.58
N LEU A 94 -12.30 7.23 2.64
CA LEU A 94 -13.43 7.76 3.42
C LEU A 94 -13.07 7.91 4.90
N CYS A 95 -12.48 6.89 5.49
CA CYS A 95 -12.07 6.92 6.90
C CYS A 95 -11.03 8.01 7.15
N TYR A 96 -10.03 8.17 6.27
CA TYR A 96 -9.06 9.24 6.36
C TYR A 96 -9.72 10.63 6.32
N PHE A 97 -10.64 10.86 5.36
CA PHE A 97 -11.36 12.13 5.27
C PHE A 97 -12.16 12.45 6.54
N TYR A 98 -12.85 11.47 7.10
CA TYR A 98 -13.55 11.69 8.36
C TYR A 98 -12.58 11.90 9.53
N ALA A 99 -11.43 11.21 9.56
CA ALA A 99 -10.44 11.42 10.61
C ALA A 99 -9.97 12.88 10.64
N VAL A 100 -9.64 13.46 9.48
CA VAL A 100 -9.12 14.84 9.40
C VAL A 100 -10.16 15.92 9.68
N THR A 101 -11.47 15.59 9.73
CA THR A 101 -12.49 16.52 10.22
C THR A 101 -12.50 16.65 11.74
N TYR A 102 -11.92 15.68 12.46
CA TYR A 102 -11.91 15.63 13.92
C TYR A 102 -10.53 15.87 14.55
N MET A 103 -9.45 15.79 13.79
CA MET A 103 -8.08 15.94 14.29
C MET A 103 -7.14 16.48 13.22
N GLN A 104 -5.93 16.85 13.61
CA GLN A 104 -4.91 17.32 12.69
C GLN A 104 -4.54 16.22 11.66
N VAL A 105 -4.28 16.65 10.42
CA VAL A 105 -3.91 15.77 9.29
C VAL A 105 -2.71 14.90 9.63
N SER A 106 -1.67 15.47 10.26
CA SER A 106 -0.47 14.75 10.67
C SER A 106 -0.74 13.62 11.66
N VAL A 107 -1.71 13.81 12.57
CA VAL A 107 -2.11 12.78 13.54
C VAL A 107 -2.88 11.65 12.86
N ALA A 108 -3.81 11.99 11.97
CA ALA A 108 -4.55 11.00 11.18
C ALA A 108 -3.62 10.15 10.33
N LEU A 109 -2.66 10.78 9.63
CA LEU A 109 -1.64 10.08 8.84
C LEU A 109 -0.74 9.20 9.70
N LEU A 110 -0.32 9.68 10.89
CA LEU A 110 0.49 8.87 11.78
C LEU A 110 -0.21 7.57 12.17
N LEU A 111 -1.50 7.65 12.49
CA LEU A 111 -2.29 6.47 12.84
C LEU A 111 -2.48 5.55 11.63
N GLU A 112 -2.79 6.08 10.45
CA GLU A 112 -2.92 5.30 9.21
C GLU A 112 -1.60 4.58 8.86
N TYR A 113 -0.46 5.27 8.96
CA TYR A 113 0.86 4.68 8.68
C TYR A 113 1.36 3.71 9.75
N THR A 114 0.58 3.43 10.80
CA THR A 114 0.81 2.24 11.64
C THR A 114 0.33 0.94 10.97
N ALA A 115 -0.22 0.99 9.77
CA ALA A 115 -0.64 -0.19 8.98
C ALA A 115 0.41 -1.33 8.93
N PRO A 116 1.74 -1.09 8.82
CA PRO A 116 2.72 -2.17 8.90
C PRO A 116 2.64 -2.98 10.20
N VAL A 117 2.31 -2.34 11.33
CA VAL A 117 2.10 -3.02 12.61
C VAL A 117 0.87 -3.92 12.53
N ALA A 118 -0.23 -3.42 11.96
CA ALA A 118 -1.45 -4.20 11.74
C ALA A 118 -1.19 -5.40 10.82
N VAL A 119 -0.39 -5.25 9.76
CA VAL A 119 0.04 -6.35 8.88
C VAL A 119 0.83 -7.39 9.65
N VAL A 120 1.80 -6.99 10.48
CA VAL A 120 2.60 -7.91 11.30
C VAL A 120 1.71 -8.68 12.28
N VAL A 121 0.79 -8.00 12.96
CA VAL A 121 -0.17 -8.62 13.88
C VAL A 121 -1.09 -9.60 13.14
N TRP A 122 -1.61 -9.22 11.98
CA TRP A 122 -2.44 -10.09 11.14
C TRP A 122 -1.71 -11.37 10.74
N LEU A 123 -0.46 -11.26 10.24
CA LEU A 123 0.35 -12.41 9.85
C LEU A 123 0.67 -13.33 11.04
N TRP A 124 0.88 -12.74 12.22
CA TRP A 124 1.10 -13.53 13.43
C TRP A 124 -0.16 -14.29 13.85
N LEU A 125 -1.29 -13.61 13.94
CA LEU A 125 -2.55 -14.22 14.40
C LEU A 125 -3.12 -15.23 13.40
N ARG A 126 -3.04 -14.93 12.10
CA ARG A 126 -3.68 -15.74 11.04
C ARG A 126 -2.80 -16.88 10.54
N HIS A 127 -1.51 -16.67 10.45
CA HIS A 127 -0.55 -17.61 9.86
C HIS A 127 0.50 -18.11 10.86
N GLY A 128 0.45 -17.69 12.13
CA GLY A 128 1.45 -18.07 13.13
C GLY A 128 2.86 -17.48 12.90
N HIS A 129 3.02 -16.57 11.93
CA HIS A 129 4.30 -15.98 11.57
C HIS A 129 4.74 -14.93 12.61
N ARG A 130 5.42 -15.40 13.67
CA ARG A 130 5.94 -14.50 14.70
C ARG A 130 6.95 -13.51 14.10
N PRO A 131 6.86 -12.21 14.44
CA PRO A 131 7.85 -11.23 13.99
C PRO A 131 9.21 -11.52 14.64
N SER A 132 10.29 -11.35 13.89
CA SER A 132 11.62 -11.41 14.45
C SER A 132 11.89 -10.22 15.38
N ARG A 133 12.86 -10.32 16.28
CA ARG A 133 13.27 -9.19 17.13
C ARG A 133 13.72 -7.99 16.31
N LEU A 134 14.35 -8.22 15.15
CA LEU A 134 14.77 -7.16 14.23
C LEU A 134 13.56 -6.51 13.55
N THR A 135 12.52 -7.29 13.19
CA THR A 135 11.28 -6.72 12.64
C THR A 135 10.60 -5.79 13.65
N VAL A 136 10.54 -6.19 14.92
CA VAL A 136 9.98 -5.35 15.98
C VAL A 136 10.83 -4.09 16.21
N LEU A 137 12.14 -4.25 16.34
CA LEU A 137 13.06 -3.12 16.54
C LEU A 137 12.98 -2.13 15.36
N GLY A 138 13.06 -2.63 14.13
CA GLY A 138 12.97 -1.80 12.93
C GLY A 138 11.63 -1.08 12.81
N GLY A 139 10.53 -1.76 13.18
CA GLY A 139 9.20 -1.15 13.24
C GLY A 139 9.13 0.00 14.26
N LEU A 140 9.70 -0.17 15.46
CA LEU A 140 9.76 0.89 16.47
C LEU A 140 10.61 2.08 16.02
N ILE A 141 11.76 1.82 15.36
CA ILE A 141 12.61 2.88 14.80
C ILE A 141 11.85 3.65 13.71
N ALA A 142 11.16 2.93 12.79
CA ALA A 142 10.41 3.55 11.71
C ALA A 142 9.23 4.39 12.24
N LEU A 143 8.50 3.88 13.24
CA LEU A 143 7.42 4.65 13.89
C LEU A 143 7.94 5.89 14.61
N GLY A 144 9.07 5.80 15.31
CA GLY A 144 9.74 6.95 15.92
C GLY A 144 10.13 8.01 14.88
N GLY A 145 10.68 7.57 13.74
CA GLY A 145 10.96 8.44 12.61
C GLY A 145 9.70 9.10 12.04
N LEU A 146 8.61 8.36 11.91
CA LEU A 146 7.33 8.86 11.41
C LEU A 146 6.75 9.97 12.31
N VAL A 147 6.83 9.82 13.64
CA VAL A 147 6.44 10.86 14.60
C VAL A 147 7.19 12.17 14.35
N LEU A 148 8.49 12.09 14.04
CA LEU A 148 9.31 13.27 13.74
C LEU A 148 8.99 13.88 12.36
N VAL A 149 8.77 13.05 11.33
CA VAL A 149 8.44 13.56 9.97
C VAL A 149 7.09 14.27 9.98
N LEU A 150 6.11 13.73 10.69
CA LEU A 150 4.76 14.29 10.75
C LEU A 150 4.62 15.41 11.80
N ASP A 151 5.69 15.70 12.56
CA ASP A 151 5.76 16.79 13.55
C ASP A 151 4.58 16.78 14.57
N VAL A 152 4.18 15.56 14.98
CA VAL A 152 2.99 15.37 15.82
C VAL A 152 3.17 15.93 17.25
N VAL A 153 4.42 16.17 17.66
CA VAL A 153 4.76 16.55 19.04
C VAL A 153 4.38 18.01 19.37
N SER A 154 4.17 18.85 18.33
CA SER A 154 3.98 20.31 18.50
C SER A 154 2.54 20.74 18.83
N GLY A 155 1.70 19.87 19.42
CA GLY A 155 0.37 20.27 19.92
C GLY A 155 -0.78 19.44 19.34
N ALA A 156 -0.64 18.11 19.30
CA ALA A 156 -1.66 17.22 18.80
C ALA A 156 -2.87 17.12 19.75
N GLU A 157 -4.03 17.59 19.32
CA GLU A 157 -5.29 17.30 19.98
C GLU A 157 -5.85 15.97 19.47
N LEU A 158 -6.09 15.03 20.39
CA LEU A 158 -6.67 13.72 20.08
C LEU A 158 -8.18 13.75 20.30
N SER A 159 -8.93 13.43 19.27
CA SER A 159 -10.36 13.26 19.28
C SER A 159 -10.70 11.77 19.15
N THR A 160 -11.52 11.23 20.08
CA THR A 160 -11.91 9.80 20.01
C THR A 160 -12.57 9.41 18.69
N PRO A 161 -13.54 10.17 18.13
CA PRO A 161 -14.07 9.87 16.79
C PRO A 161 -12.99 9.88 15.72
N GLY A 162 -12.09 10.89 15.74
CA GLY A 162 -10.99 10.98 14.78
C GLY A 162 -10.04 9.80 14.84
N VAL A 163 -9.67 9.34 16.04
CA VAL A 163 -8.83 8.14 16.24
C VAL A 163 -9.52 6.90 15.65
N LEU A 164 -10.82 6.71 15.90
CA LEU A 164 -11.54 5.54 15.36
C LEU A 164 -11.58 5.56 13.82
N TRP A 165 -11.81 6.72 13.22
CA TRP A 165 -11.74 6.86 11.76
C TRP A 165 -10.33 6.62 11.20
N ALA A 166 -9.30 7.17 11.84
CA ALA A 166 -7.90 6.94 11.42
C ALA A 166 -7.49 5.47 11.54
N LEU A 167 -7.95 4.76 12.59
CA LEU A 167 -7.77 3.30 12.68
C LEU A 167 -8.54 2.56 11.59
N GLY A 168 -9.69 3.05 11.15
CA GLY A 168 -10.39 2.54 9.97
C GLY A 168 -9.53 2.68 8.69
N ALA A 169 -8.90 3.83 8.48
CA ALA A 169 -7.97 4.06 7.38
C ALA A 169 -6.76 3.10 7.47
N MET A 170 -6.18 2.93 8.66
CA MET A 170 -5.10 1.96 8.92
C MET A 170 -5.50 0.53 8.54
N VAL A 171 -6.72 0.09 8.89
CA VAL A 171 -7.23 -1.24 8.51
C VAL A 171 -7.37 -1.35 6.98
N GLY A 172 -7.84 -0.29 6.32
CA GLY A 172 -7.90 -0.21 4.86
C GLY A 172 -6.52 -0.37 4.21
N ALA A 173 -5.52 0.38 4.70
CA ALA A 173 -4.13 0.29 4.24
C ALA A 173 -3.51 -1.09 4.53
N ALA A 174 -3.75 -1.68 5.70
CA ALA A 174 -3.31 -3.04 6.01
C ALA A 174 -3.95 -4.07 5.05
N THR A 175 -5.24 -3.92 4.75
CA THR A 175 -5.97 -4.77 3.77
C THR A 175 -5.35 -4.66 2.39
N TYR A 176 -4.96 -3.45 1.96
CA TYR A 176 -4.21 -3.24 0.72
C TYR A 176 -2.95 -4.11 0.68
N PHE A 177 -2.10 -4.05 1.70
CA PHE A 177 -0.83 -4.80 1.71
C PHE A 177 -1.03 -6.32 1.77
N VAL A 178 -1.99 -6.78 2.57
CA VAL A 178 -2.27 -8.22 2.72
C VAL A 178 -2.78 -8.81 1.41
N ILE A 179 -3.81 -8.21 0.82
CA ILE A 179 -4.42 -8.73 -0.42
C ILE A 179 -3.49 -8.55 -1.62
N SER A 180 -2.76 -7.41 -1.71
CA SER A 180 -1.83 -7.16 -2.82
C SER A 180 -0.68 -8.16 -2.87
N ALA A 181 -0.26 -8.70 -1.74
CA ALA A 181 0.84 -9.66 -1.64
C ALA A 181 0.41 -11.11 -1.91
N ASP A 182 -0.89 -11.39 -1.91
CA ASP A 182 -1.41 -12.74 -2.13
C ASP A 182 -1.35 -13.13 -3.61
N GLU A 183 -0.53 -14.13 -3.93
CA GLU A 183 -0.43 -14.75 -5.26
C GLU A 183 -1.25 -16.06 -5.36
N GLY A 184 -1.71 -16.61 -4.23
CA GLY A 184 -2.35 -17.92 -4.15
C GLY A 184 -3.70 -18.01 -4.86
N ASN A 185 -4.34 -16.87 -5.07
CA ASN A 185 -5.63 -16.76 -5.77
C ASN A 185 -5.52 -16.82 -7.31
N GLY A 186 -4.31 -16.81 -7.89
CA GLY A 186 -4.06 -16.84 -9.33
C GLY A 186 -4.49 -15.60 -10.11
N LEU A 187 -5.12 -14.61 -9.47
CA LEU A 187 -5.60 -13.38 -10.11
C LEU A 187 -4.41 -12.49 -10.54
N PRO A 188 -4.30 -12.05 -11.80
CA PRO A 188 -3.27 -11.10 -12.20
C PRO A 188 -3.33 -9.81 -11.38
N GLY A 189 -2.16 -9.29 -10.93
CA GLY A 189 -2.11 -8.08 -10.10
C GLY A 189 -2.76 -6.86 -10.74
N ILE A 190 -2.61 -6.70 -12.05
CA ILE A 190 -3.26 -5.62 -12.81
C ILE A 190 -4.79 -5.78 -12.82
N SER A 191 -5.31 -7.01 -12.81
CA SER A 191 -6.75 -7.27 -12.75
C SER A 191 -7.30 -6.99 -11.35
N LEU A 192 -6.51 -7.27 -10.29
CA LEU A 192 -6.84 -6.89 -8.91
C LEU A 192 -6.88 -5.35 -8.78
N ALA A 193 -5.88 -4.65 -9.32
CA ALA A 193 -5.84 -3.19 -9.34
C ALA A 193 -7.07 -2.62 -10.06
N ALA A 194 -7.32 -3.06 -11.29
CA ALA A 194 -8.45 -2.59 -12.09
C ALA A 194 -9.80 -2.85 -11.41
N GLY A 195 -10.04 -4.07 -10.96
CA GLY A 195 -11.28 -4.45 -10.27
C GLY A 195 -11.49 -3.69 -8.97
N GLY A 196 -10.45 -3.57 -8.16
CA GLY A 196 -10.49 -2.82 -6.90
C GLY A 196 -10.76 -1.32 -7.11
N LEU A 197 -10.13 -0.71 -8.12
CA LEU A 197 -10.36 0.70 -8.46
C LEU A 197 -11.76 0.93 -9.02
N VAL A 198 -12.31 -0.01 -9.82
CA VAL A 198 -13.71 0.08 -10.29
C VAL A 198 -14.68 0.00 -9.11
N VAL A 199 -14.53 -0.98 -8.23
CA VAL A 199 -15.39 -1.12 -7.04
C VAL A 199 -15.24 0.10 -6.13
N GLY A 200 -14.00 0.47 -5.80
CA GLY A 200 -13.71 1.62 -4.92
C GLY A 200 -14.20 2.93 -5.50
N GLY A 201 -13.97 3.17 -6.81
CA GLY A 201 -14.48 4.34 -7.51
C GLY A 201 -16.00 4.42 -7.50
N THR A 202 -16.68 3.28 -7.68
CA THR A 202 -18.15 3.22 -7.60
C THR A 202 -18.63 3.60 -6.19
N VAL A 203 -17.99 3.08 -5.15
CA VAL A 203 -18.33 3.42 -3.75
C VAL A 203 -18.14 4.92 -3.49
N LEU A 204 -17.02 5.51 -3.96
CA LEU A 204 -16.74 6.93 -3.80
C LEU A 204 -17.75 7.82 -4.56
N VAL A 205 -18.14 7.43 -5.78
CA VAL A 205 -19.22 8.13 -6.53
C VAL A 205 -20.54 8.09 -5.78
N VAL A 206 -20.91 6.92 -5.24
CA VAL A 206 -22.14 6.80 -4.43
C VAL A 206 -22.03 7.66 -3.18
N ALA A 207 -20.89 7.68 -2.49
CA ALA A 207 -20.66 8.51 -1.30
C ALA A 207 -20.77 10.02 -1.63
N GLY A 208 -20.19 10.45 -2.76
CA GLY A 208 -20.35 11.83 -3.24
C GLY A 208 -21.79 12.17 -3.61
N GLY A 209 -22.48 11.29 -4.35
CA GLY A 209 -23.86 11.47 -4.77
C GLY A 209 -24.88 11.46 -3.63
N THR A 210 -24.55 10.81 -2.51
CA THR A 210 -25.38 10.79 -1.28
C THR A 210 -25.06 11.93 -0.31
N GLY A 211 -24.05 12.77 -0.61
CA GLY A 211 -23.62 13.85 0.27
C GLY A 211 -22.74 13.41 1.46
N LEU A 212 -22.32 12.13 1.49
CA LEU A 212 -21.37 11.65 2.48
C LEU A 212 -19.94 12.19 2.26
N LEU A 213 -19.61 12.57 1.01
CA LEU A 213 -18.36 13.24 0.66
C LEU A 213 -18.67 14.59 0.02
N PRO A 214 -17.99 15.68 0.39
CA PRO A 214 -18.01 16.93 -0.38
C PRO A 214 -17.52 16.68 -1.80
N PHE A 215 -18.24 17.22 -2.80
CA PHE A 215 -17.97 16.96 -4.22
C PHE A 215 -17.99 18.26 -5.02
N ASP A 216 -17.08 19.18 -4.65
CA ASP A 216 -16.90 20.46 -5.32
C ASP A 216 -15.72 20.38 -6.28
N TRP A 217 -15.79 21.08 -7.39
CA TRP A 217 -14.74 21.14 -8.41
C TRP A 217 -14.73 22.50 -9.12
N SER A 218 -13.55 22.89 -9.64
CA SER A 218 -13.34 24.10 -10.41
C SER A 218 -12.61 23.80 -11.72
N THR A 219 -12.69 24.70 -12.66
CA THR A 219 -11.93 24.68 -13.92
C THR A 219 -10.76 25.67 -13.93
N ASP A 220 -10.46 26.28 -12.79
CA ASP A 220 -9.32 27.18 -12.64
C ASP A 220 -8.00 26.40 -12.66
N ASP A 221 -6.96 27.02 -13.21
CA ASP A 221 -5.64 26.42 -13.34
C ASP A 221 -5.05 26.13 -11.95
N ALA A 222 -4.50 24.92 -11.78
CA ALA A 222 -3.80 24.55 -10.55
C ALA A 222 -2.47 25.30 -10.45
N VAL A 223 -2.25 25.94 -9.30
CA VAL A 223 -1.07 26.79 -9.06
C VAL A 223 -0.09 26.07 -8.14
N TYR A 224 1.17 26.05 -8.53
CA TYR A 224 2.30 25.52 -7.77
C TYR A 224 3.35 26.62 -7.61
N ASP A 225 4.44 26.33 -6.88
CA ASP A 225 5.52 27.30 -6.67
C ASP A 225 6.18 27.69 -8.01
N GLY A 226 5.93 28.92 -8.44
CA GLY A 226 6.52 29.51 -9.64
C GLY A 226 5.88 29.11 -10.98
N PHE A 227 4.84 28.27 -11.02
CA PHE A 227 4.13 27.89 -12.25
C PHE A 227 2.69 27.50 -12.03
N ALA A 228 1.87 27.60 -13.09
CA ALA A 228 0.50 27.11 -13.13
C ALA A 228 0.34 26.08 -14.24
N VAL A 229 -0.55 25.13 -14.05
CA VAL A 229 -0.92 24.14 -15.06
C VAL A 229 -2.44 24.08 -15.20
N PRO A 230 -2.97 23.81 -16.40
CA PRO A 230 -4.40 23.58 -16.57
C PRO A 230 -4.90 22.50 -15.60
N TRP A 231 -6.06 22.73 -14.96
CA TRP A 231 -6.63 21.82 -13.97
C TRP A 231 -6.67 20.36 -14.44
N TRP A 232 -6.96 20.13 -15.71
CA TRP A 232 -7.04 18.78 -16.29
C TRP A 232 -5.67 18.08 -16.34
N VAL A 233 -4.56 18.82 -16.46
CA VAL A 233 -3.19 18.25 -16.40
C VAL A 233 -2.92 17.72 -15.01
N ALA A 234 -3.25 18.51 -13.97
CA ALA A 234 -3.11 18.10 -12.57
C ALA A 234 -3.97 16.86 -12.28
N VAL A 235 -5.22 16.86 -12.75
CA VAL A 235 -6.16 15.74 -12.60
C VAL A 235 -5.65 14.48 -13.31
N VAL A 236 -5.17 14.59 -14.55
CA VAL A 236 -4.61 13.45 -15.29
C VAL A 236 -3.36 12.90 -14.61
N ALA A 237 -2.44 13.77 -14.18
CA ALA A 237 -1.25 13.35 -13.43
C ALA A 237 -1.65 12.65 -12.11
N LEU A 238 -2.64 13.20 -11.41
CA LEU A 238 -3.18 12.62 -10.17
C LEU A 238 -3.75 11.21 -10.42
N GLY A 239 -4.52 11.00 -11.50
CA GLY A 239 -5.09 9.69 -11.84
C GLY A 239 -4.05 8.68 -12.35
N LEU A 240 -3.20 9.10 -13.31
CA LEU A 240 -2.28 8.17 -13.97
C LEU A 240 -1.05 7.84 -13.13
N VAL A 241 -0.41 8.86 -12.55
CA VAL A 241 0.82 8.67 -11.79
C VAL A 241 0.51 8.23 -10.36
N THR A 242 -0.32 9.01 -9.64
CA THR A 242 -0.51 8.76 -8.21
C THR A 242 -1.56 7.69 -7.89
N ALA A 243 -2.26 7.17 -8.89
CA ALA A 243 -3.15 6.02 -8.71
C ALA A 243 -2.81 4.88 -9.67
N ALA A 244 -2.99 4.99 -10.98
CA ALA A 244 -2.80 3.84 -11.87
C ALA A 244 -1.39 3.22 -11.74
N LEU A 245 -0.33 4.01 -11.90
CA LEU A 245 1.06 3.56 -11.76
C LEU A 245 1.35 3.09 -10.33
N ALA A 246 0.92 3.86 -9.33
CA ALA A 246 1.16 3.55 -7.93
C ALA A 246 0.54 2.21 -7.51
N TYR A 247 -0.72 1.94 -7.85
CA TYR A 247 -1.38 0.66 -7.55
C TYR A 247 -0.73 -0.51 -8.27
N VAL A 248 -0.42 -0.38 -9.58
CA VAL A 248 0.22 -1.46 -10.35
C VAL A 248 1.59 -1.80 -9.78
N THR A 249 2.43 -0.80 -9.53
CA THR A 249 3.77 -1.00 -8.97
C THR A 249 3.72 -1.49 -7.53
N GLY A 250 2.79 -0.99 -6.72
CA GLY A 250 2.59 -1.42 -5.33
C GLY A 250 2.13 -2.86 -5.19
N ILE A 251 1.14 -3.30 -5.97
CA ILE A 251 0.72 -4.71 -6.00
C ILE A 251 1.86 -5.60 -6.50
N ALA A 252 2.56 -5.17 -7.56
CA ALA A 252 3.70 -5.92 -8.10
C ALA A 252 4.86 -6.01 -7.09
N ALA A 253 5.06 -4.98 -6.28
CA ALA A 253 6.01 -4.98 -5.16
C ALA A 253 5.58 -5.94 -4.05
N GLY A 254 4.31 -5.85 -3.60
CA GLY A 254 3.73 -6.71 -2.58
C GLY A 254 3.89 -8.19 -2.90
N ARG A 255 3.66 -8.57 -4.16
CA ARG A 255 3.84 -9.94 -4.65
C ARG A 255 5.30 -10.43 -4.63
N ARG A 256 6.28 -9.52 -4.76
CA ARG A 256 7.70 -9.87 -4.73
C ARG A 256 8.31 -9.84 -3.34
N LEU A 257 7.84 -8.93 -2.49
CA LEU A 257 8.41 -8.66 -1.17
C LEU A 257 7.63 -9.31 -0.03
N GLY A 258 6.37 -9.70 -0.28
CA GLY A 258 5.42 -10.05 0.76
C GLY A 258 4.82 -8.81 1.44
N SER A 259 3.66 -8.99 2.10
CA SER A 259 2.89 -7.89 2.70
C SER A 259 3.68 -7.12 3.77
N ARG A 260 4.43 -7.83 4.61
CA ARG A 260 5.22 -7.22 5.69
C ARG A 260 6.26 -6.24 5.16
N LEU A 261 7.22 -6.70 4.33
CA LEU A 261 8.27 -5.83 3.84
C LEU A 261 7.72 -4.71 2.94
N ALA A 262 6.73 -5.01 2.09
CA ALA A 262 6.08 -4.02 1.24
C ALA A 262 5.43 -2.89 2.06
N SER A 263 4.74 -3.21 3.17
CA SER A 263 4.11 -2.20 4.03
C SER A 263 5.12 -1.29 4.74
N PHE A 264 6.26 -1.84 5.17
CA PHE A 264 7.31 -0.99 5.76
C PHE A 264 8.01 -0.11 4.72
N VAL A 265 8.28 -0.62 3.50
CA VAL A 265 8.87 0.19 2.43
C VAL A 265 7.92 1.31 2.00
N ALA A 266 6.62 1.08 2.06
CA ALA A 266 5.61 2.09 1.77
C ALA A 266 5.65 3.30 2.73
N LEU A 267 6.23 3.19 3.92
CA LEU A 267 6.49 4.37 4.77
C LEU A 267 7.41 5.40 4.08
N GLY A 268 8.16 4.99 3.06
CA GLY A 268 8.89 5.89 2.17
C GLY A 268 7.99 6.86 1.40
N GLU A 269 6.68 6.59 1.30
CA GLU A 269 5.69 7.52 0.74
C GLU A 269 5.69 8.86 1.48
N VAL A 270 5.81 8.83 2.81
CA VAL A 270 5.85 10.06 3.63
C VAL A 270 7.08 10.90 3.28
N LEU A 271 8.23 10.24 3.04
CA LEU A 271 9.45 10.94 2.64
C LEU A 271 9.33 11.51 1.23
N ALA A 272 8.73 10.74 0.32
CA ALA A 272 8.45 11.20 -1.03
C ALA A 272 7.47 12.39 -1.01
N ALA A 273 6.44 12.36 -0.14
CA ALA A 273 5.50 13.47 0.03
C ALA A 273 6.22 14.76 0.46
N VAL A 274 7.12 14.68 1.45
CA VAL A 274 7.94 15.85 1.88
C VAL A 274 8.79 16.39 0.73
N LEU A 275 9.42 15.52 -0.05
CA LEU A 275 10.22 15.94 -1.21
C LEU A 275 9.37 16.57 -2.31
N TRP A 276 8.21 16.03 -2.61
CA TRP A 276 7.30 16.59 -3.61
C TRP A 276 6.66 17.90 -3.16
N THR A 277 6.32 18.04 -1.88
CA THR A 277 5.83 19.28 -1.30
C THR A 277 6.88 20.39 -1.40
N TRP A 278 8.14 20.04 -1.12
CA TRP A 278 9.24 20.98 -1.35
C TRP A 278 9.39 21.35 -2.84
N ALA A 279 9.39 20.35 -3.72
CA ALA A 279 9.65 20.58 -5.15
C ALA A 279 8.51 21.33 -5.88
N LEU A 280 7.24 21.09 -5.48
CA LEU A 280 6.08 21.66 -6.15
C LEU A 280 5.47 22.85 -5.42
N LEU A 281 5.61 22.94 -4.10
CA LEU A 281 4.98 23.98 -3.29
C LEU A 281 6.01 24.91 -2.62
N GLY A 282 7.32 24.70 -2.82
CA GLY A 282 8.40 25.50 -2.24
C GLY A 282 8.54 25.34 -0.71
N GLU A 283 7.82 24.43 -0.09
CA GLU A 283 7.83 24.22 1.36
C GLU A 283 9.10 23.45 1.78
N LEU A 284 10.10 24.16 2.31
CA LEU A 284 11.34 23.53 2.76
C LEU A 284 11.11 22.63 3.97
N PRO A 285 11.58 21.36 3.92
CA PRO A 285 11.45 20.46 5.06
C PRO A 285 12.28 20.94 6.25
N ARG A 286 11.70 20.87 7.44
CA ARG A 286 12.40 21.20 8.69
C ARG A 286 13.50 20.16 8.99
N PRO A 287 14.58 20.54 9.69
CA PRO A 287 15.64 19.59 10.08
C PRO A 287 15.11 18.36 10.83
N VAL A 288 14.08 18.52 11.68
CA VAL A 288 13.43 17.42 12.41
C VAL A 288 12.78 16.41 11.46
N GLN A 289 12.17 16.88 10.36
CA GLN A 289 11.56 16.00 9.34
C GLN A 289 12.63 15.20 8.59
N LEU A 290 13.77 15.83 8.29
CA LEU A 290 14.91 15.14 7.67
C LEU A 290 15.50 14.07 8.61
N ALA A 291 15.67 14.37 9.89
CA ALA A 291 16.10 13.41 10.90
C ALA A 291 15.12 12.26 11.05
N GLY A 292 13.81 12.56 11.10
CA GLY A 292 12.74 11.56 11.10
C GLY A 292 12.78 10.67 9.86
N GLY A 293 13.01 11.26 8.69
CA GLY A 293 13.16 10.54 7.42
C GLY A 293 14.30 9.51 7.45
N LEU A 294 15.45 9.90 7.98
CA LEU A 294 16.58 8.97 8.14
C LEU A 294 16.24 7.81 9.10
N LEU A 295 15.49 8.07 10.17
CA LEU A 295 15.02 7.02 11.07
C LEU A 295 14.02 6.08 10.39
N VAL A 296 13.08 6.58 9.57
CA VAL A 296 12.17 5.74 8.78
C VAL A 296 12.98 4.80 7.88
N LEU A 297 13.94 5.33 7.12
CA LEU A 297 14.80 4.51 6.25
C LEU A 297 15.60 3.47 7.04
N ALA A 298 16.20 3.87 8.15
CA ALA A 298 16.94 2.95 9.03
C ALA A 298 16.02 1.83 9.55
N GLY A 299 14.82 2.16 9.99
CA GLY A 299 13.82 1.19 10.44
C GLY A 299 13.46 0.18 9.36
N VAL A 300 13.21 0.63 8.14
CA VAL A 300 12.91 -0.24 6.98
C VAL A 300 14.09 -1.21 6.69
N VAL A 301 15.34 -0.70 6.74
CA VAL A 301 16.53 -1.54 6.55
C VAL A 301 16.61 -2.62 7.63
N VAL A 302 16.39 -2.26 8.90
CA VAL A 302 16.40 -3.21 10.02
C VAL A 302 15.31 -4.27 9.89
N VAL A 303 14.08 -3.89 9.46
CA VAL A 303 13.00 -4.85 9.15
C VAL A 303 13.44 -5.81 8.05
N LYS A 304 14.01 -5.30 6.95
CA LYS A 304 14.51 -6.14 5.85
C LYS A 304 15.56 -7.16 6.32
N LEU A 305 16.49 -6.74 7.17
CA LEU A 305 17.50 -7.64 7.75
C LEU A 305 16.86 -8.72 8.64
N GLY A 306 15.74 -8.41 9.29
CA GLY A 306 14.98 -9.35 10.11
C GLY A 306 14.25 -10.42 9.30
N GLU A 307 13.82 -10.14 8.09
CA GLU A 307 13.10 -11.10 7.24
C GLU A 307 14.00 -12.17 6.61
N GLY A 308 15.29 -11.88 6.40
CA GLY A 308 16.23 -12.84 5.83
C GLY A 308 16.63 -14.00 6.78
N ARG A 309 16.16 -14.00 8.02
CA ARG A 309 16.55 -14.94 9.08
C ARG A 309 15.47 -15.94 9.49
N VAL A 310 14.33 -16.02 8.78
CA VAL A 310 13.35 -17.07 9.06
C VAL A 310 13.91 -18.39 8.52
N PRO A 311 14.26 -19.39 9.38
CA PRO A 311 14.69 -20.69 8.90
C PRO A 311 13.56 -21.33 8.10
N LEU A 312 13.87 -21.85 6.91
CA LEU A 312 13.00 -22.79 6.24
C LEU A 312 12.83 -23.98 7.20
N VAL A 313 11.63 -24.19 7.72
CA VAL A 313 11.26 -25.47 8.29
C VAL A 313 11.27 -26.42 7.10
N VAL A 314 12.38 -27.12 6.93
CA VAL A 314 12.47 -28.25 6.02
C VAL A 314 11.60 -29.33 6.66
N GLU A 315 10.41 -29.52 6.13
CA GLU A 315 9.59 -30.68 6.48
C GLU A 315 10.44 -31.92 6.13
N PRO A 316 10.69 -32.83 7.10
CA PRO A 316 11.45 -34.04 6.81
C PRO A 316 10.77 -34.77 5.66
N LEU A 317 11.54 -35.13 4.64
CA LEU A 317 11.03 -36.01 3.57
C LEU A 317 10.41 -37.24 4.25
N PRO A 318 9.22 -37.70 3.82
CA PRO A 318 8.68 -38.95 4.32
C PRO A 318 9.73 -40.06 4.11
N GLU A 319 10.00 -40.80 5.16
CA GLU A 319 10.91 -41.97 5.06
C GLU A 319 10.38 -42.85 3.93
N PRO A 320 11.28 -43.36 3.05
CA PRO A 320 10.86 -44.31 2.01
C PRO A 320 10.17 -45.51 2.68
N GLU A 321 8.96 -45.80 2.25
CA GLU A 321 8.27 -47.01 2.68
C GLU A 321 9.21 -48.20 2.46
N PRO A 322 9.37 -49.11 3.44
CA PRO A 322 10.22 -50.28 3.28
C PRO A 322 9.62 -51.14 2.15
N ASP A 323 10.47 -51.35 1.14
CA ASP A 323 10.10 -52.15 -0.03
C ASP A 323 9.42 -53.49 0.37
N ALA A 324 8.20 -53.67 -0.09
CA ALA A 324 7.38 -54.85 0.18
C ALA A 324 7.98 -56.18 -0.39
N GLU A 325 9.12 -56.12 -1.07
CA GLU A 325 9.83 -57.28 -1.65
C GLU A 325 10.64 -58.12 -0.66
N SER A 326 10.88 -57.62 0.58
CA SER A 326 11.69 -58.40 1.53
C SER A 326 10.93 -59.48 2.32
N LEU A 327 9.62 -59.63 2.10
CA LEU A 327 8.79 -60.61 2.82
C LEU A 327 8.46 -61.89 2.03
N SER A 328 8.95 -62.06 0.79
CA SER A 328 8.66 -63.28 -0.02
C SER A 328 9.69 -64.42 0.10
N GLY A 329 10.64 -64.34 1.01
CA GLY A 329 11.71 -65.32 1.18
C GLY A 329 11.58 -66.21 2.41
N ARG A 330 10.43 -66.92 2.60
CA ARG A 330 10.40 -68.08 3.51
C ARG A 330 10.24 -69.37 2.69
N PRO A 331 11.23 -70.28 2.68
CA PRO A 331 11.06 -71.62 2.11
C PRO A 331 10.18 -72.48 3.02
N ALA A 332 9.21 -73.17 2.40
CA ALA A 332 8.41 -74.21 3.04
C ALA A 332 9.31 -75.39 3.32
N ALA A 333 9.35 -75.85 4.57
CA ALA A 333 9.77 -77.21 4.97
C ALA A 333 8.78 -77.77 5.99
#